data_bc14570dd3957f2fa3d43c9f12705297
#
_entry.id   bc14570dd3957f2fa3d43c9f12705297
#
_cell.length_a   1.000
_cell.length_b   1.000
_cell.length_c   1.000
_cell.angle_alpha   90.00
_cell.angle_beta   90.00
_cell.angle_gamma   90.00
#
_symmetry.space_group_name_H-M   'P 1'
#
loop_
_entity.id
_entity.type
_entity.pdbx_description
1 polymer ?
#
loop_
_entity_poly.entity_id
_entity_poly.type
_entity_poly.pdbx_seq_one_letter_code
_entity_poly.pdbx_strand_id
1 'polypeptide(L)'
;GRGVPGTYGSILETMRHLVGADSSYLFALTGGRIPVIDEDQMDLPELRTAMEGNGAAWSSLLAQDLDPDSVVVRHRDDGSESHAPMGVRLAQALHHGTDHRSQACTALTTFAVEPPAIDVWDFAAEDGRLVEIPPSS
;
A
#
# COMPACT_ATOMS: atom_id res chain seq x y z
N GLY A 1 -10.80 11.24 -15.50
CA GLY A 1 -10.20 10.02 -16.09
C GLY A 1 -11.27 8.99 -16.40
N ARG A 2 -11.00 8.11 -17.35
CA ARG A 2 -11.93 7.01 -17.68
C ARG A 2 -11.75 5.88 -16.68
N GLY A 3 -12.84 5.45 -16.03
CA GLY A 3 -12.87 4.22 -15.25
C GLY A 3 -12.82 2.98 -16.16
N VAL A 4 -12.25 1.90 -15.65
CA VAL A 4 -12.22 0.59 -16.30
C VAL A 4 -13.13 -0.35 -15.52
N PRO A 5 -14.01 -1.15 -16.17
CA PRO A 5 -14.84 -2.12 -15.47
C PRO A 5 -13.98 -3.08 -14.63
N GLY A 6 -14.39 -3.31 -13.39
CA GLY A 6 -13.65 -4.18 -12.46
C GLY A 6 -12.49 -3.53 -11.71
N THR A 7 -12.28 -2.22 -11.89
CA THR A 7 -11.30 -1.44 -11.13
C THR A 7 -12.00 -0.45 -10.18
N TYR A 8 -11.26 0.12 -9.24
CA TYR A 8 -11.80 1.09 -8.26
C TYR A 8 -12.31 2.38 -8.91
N GLY A 9 -11.73 2.75 -10.06
CA GLY A 9 -12.07 3.98 -10.80
C GLY A 9 -11.05 4.25 -11.90
N SER A 10 -10.75 5.51 -12.17
CA SER A 10 -9.62 5.86 -13.01
C SER A 10 -8.29 5.48 -12.34
N ILE A 11 -7.20 5.45 -13.10
CA ILE A 11 -5.86 5.19 -12.55
C ILE A 11 -5.53 6.20 -11.44
N LEU A 12 -5.80 7.48 -11.66
CA LEU A 12 -5.54 8.52 -10.65
C LEU A 12 -6.36 8.31 -9.37
N GLU A 13 -7.65 7.98 -9.50
CA GLU A 13 -8.52 7.68 -8.35
C GLU A 13 -8.04 6.44 -7.59
N THR A 14 -7.65 5.40 -8.32
CA THR A 14 -7.07 4.18 -7.73
C THR A 14 -5.78 4.50 -6.97
N MET A 15 -4.89 5.32 -7.55
CA MET A 15 -3.63 5.71 -6.90
C MET A 15 -3.87 6.60 -5.67
N ARG A 16 -4.80 7.55 -5.73
CA ARG A 16 -5.20 8.35 -4.57
C ARG A 16 -5.70 7.46 -3.44
N HIS A 17 -6.63 6.56 -3.75
CA HIS A 17 -7.17 5.62 -2.78
C HIS A 17 -6.08 4.73 -2.16
N LEU A 18 -5.18 4.19 -2.99
CA LEU A 18 -4.07 3.35 -2.52
C LEU A 18 -3.17 4.09 -1.53
N VAL A 19 -2.69 5.27 -1.91
CA VAL A 19 -1.74 6.05 -1.10
C VAL A 19 -2.42 6.61 0.16
N GLY A 20 -3.66 7.09 0.06
CA GLY A 20 -4.43 7.59 1.19
C GLY A 20 -4.76 6.51 2.20
N ALA A 21 -5.18 5.33 1.75
CA ALA A 21 -5.43 4.19 2.62
C ALA A 21 -4.16 3.73 3.34
N ASP A 22 -3.03 3.67 2.64
CA ASP A 22 -1.73 3.31 3.21
C ASP A 22 -1.32 4.27 4.34
N SER A 23 -1.47 5.57 4.11
CA SER A 23 -1.28 6.62 5.12
C SER A 23 -2.21 6.44 6.32
N SER A 24 -3.47 6.08 6.08
CA SER A 24 -4.47 5.82 7.13
C SER A 24 -4.13 4.59 7.99
N TYR A 25 -3.57 3.55 7.39
CA TYR A 25 -3.07 2.38 8.14
C TYR A 25 -1.87 2.76 9.03
N LEU A 26 -0.93 3.52 8.49
CA LEU A 26 0.21 4.04 9.25
C LEU A 26 -0.23 4.94 10.41
N PHE A 27 -1.21 5.80 10.20
CA PHE A 27 -1.80 6.62 11.27
C PHE A 27 -2.29 5.75 12.43
N ALA A 28 -3.09 4.73 12.14
CA ALA A 28 -3.62 3.82 13.15
C ALA A 28 -2.52 3.03 13.87
N LEU A 29 -1.58 2.47 13.12
CA LEU A 29 -0.50 1.62 13.64
C LEU A 29 0.57 2.39 14.42
N THR A 30 0.69 3.68 14.19
CA THR A 30 1.65 4.56 14.89
C THR A 30 1.00 5.38 16.01
N GLY A 31 -0.27 5.14 16.35
CA GLY A 31 -0.99 5.92 17.35
C GLY A 31 -1.10 7.40 16.97
N GLY A 32 -1.29 7.70 15.70
CA GLY A 32 -1.45 9.04 15.17
C GLY A 32 -0.15 9.82 14.93
N ARG A 33 1.02 9.22 15.12
CA ARG A 33 2.31 9.90 14.89
C ARG A 33 2.59 10.21 13.42
N ILE A 34 2.12 9.34 12.53
CA ILE A 34 2.14 9.59 11.09
C ILE A 34 0.77 10.14 10.70
N PRO A 35 0.66 11.40 10.24
CA PRO A 35 -0.63 12.00 9.92
C PRO A 35 -1.24 11.41 8.65
N VAL A 36 -2.57 11.45 8.56
CA VAL A 36 -3.29 11.13 7.32
C VAL A 36 -3.07 12.25 6.32
N ILE A 37 -2.93 11.91 5.04
CA ILE A 37 -2.79 12.88 3.94
C ILE A 37 -4.14 13.23 3.32
N ASP A 38 -4.22 14.37 2.63
CA ASP A 38 -5.36 14.77 1.79
C ASP A 38 -5.07 14.36 0.33
N GLU A 39 -5.29 13.10 0.05
CA GLU A 39 -4.98 12.48 -1.25
C GLU A 39 -5.87 13.00 -2.40
N ASP A 40 -7.06 13.50 -2.10
CA ASP A 40 -8.03 13.91 -3.12
C ASP A 40 -7.55 15.13 -3.92
N GLN A 41 -6.65 15.91 -3.35
CA GLN A 41 -6.06 17.10 -3.99
C GLN A 41 -4.71 16.81 -4.68
N MET A 42 -4.15 15.61 -4.49
CA MET A 42 -2.81 15.26 -4.99
C MET A 42 -2.83 14.84 -6.45
N ASP A 43 -1.82 15.28 -7.21
CA ASP A 43 -1.48 14.74 -8.52
C ASP A 43 -0.55 13.51 -8.41
N LEU A 44 -0.20 12.89 -9.55
CA LEU A 44 0.66 11.70 -9.55
C LEU A 44 2.06 11.94 -8.97
N PRO A 45 2.77 13.04 -9.27
CA PRO A 45 4.05 13.36 -8.62
C PRO A 45 3.94 13.52 -7.10
N GLU A 46 2.89 14.18 -6.61
CA GLU A 46 2.64 14.36 -5.18
C GLU A 46 2.32 13.03 -4.50
N LEU A 47 1.50 12.19 -5.13
CA LEU A 47 1.20 10.84 -4.64
C LEU A 47 2.45 9.95 -4.58
N ARG A 48 3.33 10.06 -5.57
CA ARG A 48 4.61 9.36 -5.56
C ARG A 48 5.47 9.76 -4.36
N THR A 49 5.61 11.05 -4.12
CA THR A 49 6.35 11.58 -2.97
C THR A 49 5.73 11.13 -1.64
N ALA A 50 4.41 11.16 -1.54
CA ALA A 50 3.68 10.67 -0.36
C ALA A 50 3.92 9.17 -0.14
N MET A 51 3.91 8.35 -1.20
CA MET A 51 4.15 6.92 -1.10
C MET A 51 5.60 6.59 -0.72
N GLU A 52 6.57 7.34 -1.19
CA GLU A 52 7.97 7.22 -0.75
C GLU A 52 8.10 7.52 0.76
N GLY A 53 7.41 8.53 1.26
CA GLY A 53 7.32 8.85 2.69
C GLY A 53 6.64 7.73 3.50
N ASN A 54 5.55 7.18 2.99
CA ASN A 54 4.88 6.01 3.57
C ASN A 54 5.84 4.80 3.64
N GLY A 55 6.60 4.54 2.59
CA GLY A 55 7.59 3.47 2.55
C GLY A 55 8.65 3.60 3.65
N ALA A 56 9.17 4.81 3.88
CA ALA A 56 10.09 5.08 4.97
C ALA A 56 9.44 4.86 6.36
N ALA A 57 8.18 5.28 6.52
CA ALA A 57 7.42 5.07 7.75
C ALA A 57 7.14 3.58 8.01
N TRP A 58 6.80 2.81 6.98
CA TRP A 58 6.65 1.35 7.07
C TRP A 58 7.96 0.68 7.49
N SER A 59 9.08 1.04 6.90
CA SER A 59 10.39 0.50 7.25
C SER A 59 10.73 0.76 8.72
N SER A 60 10.45 1.96 9.22
CA SER A 60 10.66 2.33 10.62
C SER A 60 9.74 1.56 11.57
N LEU A 61 8.47 1.40 11.20
CA LEU A 61 7.51 0.64 12.00
C LEU A 61 7.89 -0.84 12.08
N LEU A 62 8.20 -1.46 10.95
CA LEU A 62 8.51 -2.90 10.86
C LEU A 62 9.89 -3.25 11.45
N ALA A 63 10.77 -2.27 11.65
CA ALA A 63 12.03 -2.47 12.38
C ALA A 63 11.85 -2.57 13.91
N GLN A 64 10.67 -2.27 14.43
CA GLN A 64 10.34 -2.42 15.84
C GLN A 64 9.96 -3.87 16.17
N ASP A 65 10.08 -4.24 17.46
CA ASP A 65 9.57 -5.51 17.97
C ASP A 65 8.04 -5.40 18.15
N LEU A 66 7.31 -5.82 17.12
CA LEU A 66 5.85 -5.72 17.07
C LEU A 66 5.22 -7.03 17.57
N ASP A 67 4.29 -6.92 18.51
CA ASP A 67 3.41 -8.02 18.89
C ASP A 67 2.20 -8.07 17.96
N PRO A 68 2.08 -9.11 17.10
CA PRO A 68 0.97 -9.21 16.14
C PRO A 68 -0.40 -9.38 16.83
N ASP A 69 -0.44 -9.83 18.08
CA ASP A 69 -1.68 -10.04 18.82
C ASP A 69 -2.10 -8.81 19.63
N SER A 70 -1.25 -7.78 19.73
CA SER A 70 -1.60 -6.54 20.40
C SER A 70 -2.75 -5.83 19.68
N VAL A 71 -3.75 -5.39 20.47
CA VAL A 71 -4.91 -4.68 19.92
C VAL A 71 -4.56 -3.25 19.62
N VAL A 72 -4.79 -2.84 18.37
CA VAL A 72 -4.70 -1.45 17.91
C VAL A 72 -6.10 -0.87 17.79
N VAL A 73 -6.35 0.24 18.46
CA VAL A 73 -7.62 0.95 18.43
C VAL A 73 -7.53 2.11 17.44
N ARG A 74 -8.46 2.19 16.50
CA ARG A 74 -8.63 3.34 15.63
C ARG A 74 -9.89 4.08 16.03
N HIS A 75 -9.73 5.34 16.42
CA HIS A 75 -10.83 6.26 16.64
C HIS A 75 -11.23 6.95 15.34
N ARG A 76 -12.52 7.14 15.12
CA ARG A 76 -13.07 7.88 13.97
C ARG A 76 -13.70 9.18 14.41
N ASP A 77 -13.85 10.11 13.46
CA ASP A 77 -14.39 11.45 13.73
C ASP A 77 -15.84 11.42 14.20
N ASP A 78 -16.61 10.38 13.87
CA ASP A 78 -17.98 10.15 14.33
C ASP A 78 -18.06 9.58 15.76
N GLY A 79 -16.91 9.40 16.43
CA GLY A 79 -16.80 8.83 17.78
C GLY A 79 -16.81 7.29 17.81
N SER A 80 -16.94 6.63 16.67
CA SER A 80 -16.83 5.17 16.61
C SER A 80 -15.38 4.69 16.68
N GLU A 81 -15.20 3.43 17.09
CA GLU A 81 -13.88 2.82 17.20
C GLU A 81 -13.83 1.48 16.47
N SER A 82 -12.67 1.14 15.95
CA SER A 82 -12.39 -0.22 15.52
C SER A 82 -11.19 -0.80 16.29
N HIS A 83 -11.40 -1.94 16.88
CA HIS A 83 -10.41 -2.69 17.63
C HIS A 83 -9.99 -3.91 16.81
N ALA A 84 -8.71 -4.02 16.49
CA ALA A 84 -8.20 -5.18 15.77
C ALA A 84 -6.74 -5.46 16.17
N PRO A 85 -6.32 -6.73 16.17
CA PRO A 85 -4.91 -7.08 16.36
C PRO A 85 -4.00 -6.39 15.33
N MET A 86 -2.79 -6.08 15.74
CA MET A 86 -1.73 -5.51 14.88
C MET A 86 -1.55 -6.34 13.60
N GLY A 87 -1.47 -7.67 13.72
CA GLY A 87 -1.29 -8.57 12.58
C GLY A 87 -2.42 -8.50 11.56
N VAL A 88 -3.68 -8.32 11.99
CA VAL A 88 -4.83 -8.14 11.10
C VAL A 88 -4.70 -6.83 10.33
N ARG A 89 -4.27 -5.75 10.96
CA ARG A 89 -4.08 -4.45 10.29
C ARG A 89 -2.92 -4.48 9.31
N LEU A 90 -1.83 -5.16 9.63
CA LEU A 90 -0.69 -5.37 8.72
C LEU A 90 -1.12 -6.19 7.50
N ALA A 91 -1.85 -7.28 7.71
CA ALA A 91 -2.39 -8.10 6.62
C ALA A 91 -3.35 -7.28 5.72
N GLN A 92 -4.23 -6.48 6.32
CA GLN A 92 -5.13 -5.60 5.56
C GLN A 92 -4.36 -4.61 4.68
N ALA A 93 -3.34 -3.96 5.22
CA ALA A 93 -2.52 -3.02 4.45
C ALA A 93 -1.84 -3.69 3.25
N LEU A 94 -1.28 -4.88 3.44
CA LEU A 94 -0.61 -5.65 2.39
C LEU A 94 -1.60 -6.09 1.30
N HIS A 95 -2.70 -6.73 1.68
CA HIS A 95 -3.69 -7.24 0.72
C HIS A 95 -4.42 -6.12 -0.02
N HIS A 96 -4.80 -5.05 0.67
CA HIS A 96 -5.40 -3.88 0.06
C HIS A 96 -4.46 -3.25 -1.00
N GLY A 97 -3.18 -3.11 -0.66
CA GLY A 97 -2.18 -2.60 -1.60
C GLY A 97 -2.03 -3.49 -2.83
N THR A 98 -1.98 -4.80 -2.66
CA THR A 98 -1.88 -5.77 -3.76
C THR A 98 -3.11 -5.70 -4.67
N ASP A 99 -4.31 -5.64 -4.09
CA ASP A 99 -5.56 -5.56 -4.84
C ASP A 99 -5.60 -4.31 -5.74
N HIS A 100 -5.34 -3.14 -5.20
CA HIS A 100 -5.38 -1.90 -5.99
C HIS A 100 -4.21 -1.73 -6.96
N ARG A 101 -3.02 -2.24 -6.65
CA ARG A 101 -1.92 -2.31 -7.64
C ARG A 101 -2.29 -3.20 -8.81
N SER A 102 -2.92 -4.35 -8.56
CA SER A 102 -3.41 -5.24 -9.61
C SER A 102 -4.47 -4.56 -10.48
N GLN A 103 -5.39 -3.82 -9.89
CA GLN A 103 -6.39 -3.03 -10.63
C GLN A 103 -5.74 -1.95 -11.49
N ALA A 104 -4.73 -1.24 -10.99
CA ALA A 104 -3.97 -0.27 -11.77
C ALA A 104 -3.27 -0.92 -12.98
N CYS A 105 -2.67 -2.09 -12.80
CA CYS A 105 -2.06 -2.86 -13.90
C CYS A 105 -3.11 -3.29 -14.94
N THR A 106 -4.29 -3.72 -14.52
CA THR A 106 -5.41 -4.04 -15.41
C THR A 106 -5.83 -2.82 -16.23
N ALA A 107 -5.93 -1.65 -15.59
CA ALA A 107 -6.27 -0.41 -16.29
C ALA A 107 -5.20 -0.02 -17.31
N LEU A 108 -3.91 -0.10 -16.97
CA LEU A 108 -2.81 0.15 -17.89
C LEU A 108 -2.88 -0.75 -19.12
N THR A 109 -3.06 -2.06 -18.93
CA THR A 109 -3.19 -3.03 -20.02
C THR A 109 -4.40 -2.70 -20.92
N THR A 110 -5.52 -2.29 -20.34
CA THR A 110 -6.71 -1.88 -21.10
C THR A 110 -6.45 -0.66 -21.99
N PHE A 111 -5.54 0.21 -21.57
CA PHE A 111 -5.09 1.36 -22.37
C PHE A 111 -3.87 1.07 -23.25
N ALA A 112 -3.54 -0.19 -23.47
CA ALA A 112 -2.38 -0.66 -24.24
C ALA A 112 -1.03 -0.11 -23.71
N VAL A 113 -0.94 0.09 -22.40
CA VAL A 113 0.30 0.45 -21.71
C VAL A 113 0.78 -0.80 -20.96
N GLU A 114 2.04 -1.18 -21.19
CA GLU A 114 2.65 -2.32 -20.50
C GLU A 114 2.74 -2.02 -18.98
N PRO A 115 2.11 -2.83 -18.11
CA PRO A 115 2.23 -2.62 -16.68
C PRO A 115 3.59 -3.09 -16.15
N PRO A 116 4.07 -2.52 -15.04
CA PRO A 116 5.25 -3.06 -14.36
C PRO A 116 4.95 -4.42 -13.75
N ALA A 117 6.00 -5.23 -13.55
CA ALA A 117 5.91 -6.40 -12.69
C ALA A 117 5.65 -5.97 -11.24
N ILE A 118 4.69 -6.62 -10.59
CA ILE A 118 4.28 -6.29 -9.20
C ILE A 118 4.36 -7.49 -8.26
N ASP A 119 4.93 -8.57 -8.72
CA ASP A 119 5.02 -9.79 -7.94
C ASP A 119 6.23 -9.72 -6.97
N VAL A 120 6.13 -10.45 -5.89
CA VAL A 120 7.13 -10.40 -4.82
C VAL A 120 8.47 -10.98 -5.27
N TRP A 121 8.46 -11.90 -6.24
CA TRP A 121 9.68 -12.49 -6.79
C TRP A 121 10.48 -11.49 -7.61
N ASP A 122 9.81 -10.67 -8.42
CA ASP A 122 10.46 -9.59 -9.17
C ASP A 122 11.07 -8.55 -8.22
N PHE A 123 10.32 -8.15 -7.20
CA PHE A 123 10.85 -7.28 -6.14
C PHE A 123 12.07 -7.89 -5.45
N ALA A 124 12.00 -9.16 -5.08
CA ALA A 124 13.09 -9.84 -4.38
C ALA A 124 14.36 -9.96 -5.26
N ALA A 125 14.17 -10.17 -6.57
CA ALA A 125 15.28 -10.21 -7.53
C ALA A 125 15.96 -8.84 -7.67
N GLU A 126 15.18 -7.77 -7.84
CA GLU A 126 15.70 -6.40 -7.92
C GLU A 126 16.42 -5.95 -6.64
N ASP A 127 15.92 -6.37 -5.47
CA ASP A 127 16.50 -6.05 -4.16
C ASP A 127 17.67 -7.00 -3.76
N GLY A 128 18.06 -7.93 -4.64
CA GLY A 128 19.15 -8.88 -4.42
C GLY A 128 18.88 -9.95 -3.36
N ARG A 129 17.60 -10.17 -3.01
CA ARG A 129 17.16 -11.18 -2.04
C ARG A 129 16.80 -12.52 -2.68
N LEU A 130 16.63 -12.55 -4.00
CA LEU A 130 16.45 -13.78 -4.77
C LEU A 130 17.72 -14.04 -5.59
N VAL A 131 18.32 -15.20 -5.38
CA VAL A 131 19.49 -15.65 -6.14
C VAL A 131 19.14 -16.97 -6.79
N GLU A 132 19.21 -17.03 -8.10
CA GLU A 132 19.05 -18.27 -8.85
C GLU A 132 20.41 -18.93 -9.11
N ILE A 133 20.53 -20.19 -8.74
CA ILE A 133 21.75 -20.98 -8.97
C ILE A 133 21.48 -21.92 -10.12
N PRO A 134 22.21 -21.79 -11.26
CA PRO A 134 22.03 -22.68 -12.41
C PRO A 134 22.41 -24.12 -12.04
N PRO A 135 21.86 -25.11 -12.74
CA PRO A 135 22.23 -26.52 -12.50
C PRO A 135 23.72 -26.74 -12.69
N SER A 136 24.32 -27.60 -11.85
CA SER A 136 25.69 -28.03 -12.00
C SER A 136 25.82 -28.81 -13.31
N SER A 137 26.78 -28.46 -14.12
CA SER A 137 27.15 -29.21 -15.37
C SER A 137 27.77 -30.55 -15.07
#